data_ef3308aca2a92a9cd7457e517eef3570
#
_entry.id   ef3308aca2a92a9cd7457e517eef3570
#
_cell.length_a   1.000
_cell.length_b   1.000
_cell.length_c   1.000
_cell.angle_alpha   90.00
_cell.angle_beta   90.00
_cell.angle_gamma   90.00
#
_symmetry.space_group_name_H-M   'P 1'
#
loop_
_entity.id
_entity.type
_entity.pdbx_description
1 polymer ?
#
loop_
_entity_poly.entity_id
_entity_poly.type
_entity_poly.pdbx_seq_one_letter_code
_entity_poly.pdbx_strand_id
1 'polypeptide(L)'
;MDRDGWLYAWALASVALGGGSLLVPLYFVAIGGETFMLGVLAGVAAAAGAPGALIFGRIADKTGKRRSLVLLALGLATLALVLVSLTEEPWLVIAGNGLLWFAAGAVAPVLTLLVTAGTVERDWPARFAVLNRYQGWGWAGGLVLGLVWTALLSGPLGEIAAQQSLLWLCAAAVGLSAFLAAKWLPPDPTELDRPRASRVARAIARSRRLPVRSATFPVGQGRLYWLTRSLHPREVAARFSPSLTIYFGAVIVFFVGFGVFWGPLPLYLSRTLGYESGLVFALYLVSSVGSALWYDRAGALAERYSPSGLQVGGLLARAALHPAVAAVGLLLPATLVGTAVNGVVFALIGVAWAVIAVTAASVVTQLAPPAIRGEALGLYTAISGLASGVGSILGGWLGGYDFLLAFGVAGALVLVGAVLVAVVWRHSSTISVNSEPLSA
;
A
#
# COMPACT_ATOMS: atom_id res chain seq x y z
N MET A 1 -7.52 -20.99 25.60
CA MET A 1 -6.75 -20.66 24.40
C MET A 1 -7.04 -19.21 24.04
N ASP A 2 -5.99 -18.43 23.88
CA ASP A 2 -6.12 -17.00 23.64
C ASP A 2 -6.87 -16.77 22.32
N ARG A 3 -8.00 -16.08 22.38
CA ARG A 3 -8.90 -15.83 21.22
C ARG A 3 -8.21 -15.13 20.05
N ASP A 4 -7.05 -14.51 20.32
CA ASP A 4 -6.31 -13.66 19.40
C ASP A 4 -4.95 -14.22 18.97
N GLY A 5 -4.62 -15.46 19.34
CA GLY A 5 -3.34 -16.10 18.99
C GLY A 5 -3.02 -16.10 17.48
N TRP A 6 -4.04 -16.18 16.63
CA TRP A 6 -3.88 -16.10 15.17
C TRP A 6 -3.33 -14.75 14.68
N LEU A 7 -3.42 -13.66 15.47
CA LEU A 7 -2.82 -12.38 15.15
C LEU A 7 -1.29 -12.45 15.11
N TYR A 8 -0.66 -13.29 15.94
CA TYR A 8 0.79 -13.53 15.89
C TYR A 8 1.17 -14.28 14.61
N ALA A 9 0.35 -15.25 14.17
CA ALA A 9 0.55 -15.90 12.87
C ALA A 9 0.46 -14.89 11.74
N TRP A 10 -0.52 -13.98 11.77
CA TRP A 10 -0.64 -12.91 10.78
C TRP A 10 0.52 -11.91 10.84
N ALA A 11 1.01 -11.55 12.03
CA ALA A 11 2.20 -10.70 12.17
C ALA A 11 3.42 -11.34 11.50
N LEU A 12 3.62 -12.66 11.69
CA LEU A 12 4.70 -13.41 11.04
C LEU A 12 4.57 -13.43 9.51
N ALA A 13 3.37 -13.66 8.97
CA ALA A 13 3.13 -13.52 7.54
C ALA A 13 3.43 -12.09 7.04
N SER A 14 3.09 -11.09 7.84
CA SER A 14 3.34 -9.70 7.52
C SER A 14 4.83 -9.33 7.51
N VAL A 15 5.68 -10.03 8.28
CA VAL A 15 7.15 -9.92 8.17
C VAL A 15 7.61 -10.32 6.77
N ALA A 16 7.17 -11.48 6.29
CA ALA A 16 7.54 -11.95 4.96
C ALA A 16 6.98 -11.06 3.84
N LEU A 17 5.75 -10.55 3.98
CA LEU A 17 5.16 -9.61 3.03
C LEU A 17 5.91 -8.26 3.01
N GLY A 18 6.29 -7.74 4.17
CA GLY A 18 7.05 -6.50 4.30
C GLY A 18 8.45 -6.63 3.71
N GLY A 19 9.18 -7.70 4.03
CA GLY A 19 10.47 -8.01 3.43
C GLY A 19 10.36 -8.28 1.94
N GLY A 20 9.44 -9.15 1.53
CA GLY A 20 9.21 -9.56 0.14
C GLY A 20 8.81 -8.41 -0.77
N SER A 21 8.13 -7.39 -0.24
CA SER A 21 7.70 -6.22 -1.03
C SER A 21 8.85 -5.45 -1.68
N LEU A 22 10.01 -5.44 -1.05
CA LEU A 22 11.23 -4.83 -1.57
C LEU A 22 12.23 -5.88 -2.06
N LEU A 23 12.29 -7.06 -1.41
CA LEU A 23 13.22 -8.13 -1.76
C LEU A 23 12.99 -8.64 -3.19
N VAL A 24 11.73 -8.86 -3.60
CA VAL A 24 11.44 -9.37 -4.95
C VAL A 24 11.88 -8.38 -6.04
N PRO A 25 11.59 -7.06 -5.96
CA PRO A 25 12.18 -6.08 -6.87
C PRO A 25 13.72 -6.05 -6.88
N LEU A 26 14.36 -6.14 -5.70
CA LEU A 26 15.84 -6.17 -5.63
C LEU A 26 16.41 -7.44 -6.23
N TYR A 27 15.83 -8.59 -5.94
CA TYR A 27 16.21 -9.87 -6.55
C TYR A 27 16.06 -9.82 -8.08
N PHE A 28 14.93 -9.25 -8.56
CA PHE A 28 14.69 -9.04 -9.98
C PHE A 28 15.82 -8.20 -10.64
N VAL A 29 16.27 -7.15 -9.95
CA VAL A 29 17.40 -6.32 -10.41
C VAL A 29 18.72 -7.10 -10.39
N ALA A 30 18.97 -7.88 -9.33
CA ALA A 30 20.21 -8.65 -9.16
C ALA A 30 20.39 -9.73 -10.25
N ILE A 31 19.30 -10.39 -10.65
CA ILE A 31 19.33 -11.38 -11.75
C ILE A 31 19.38 -10.76 -13.16
N GLY A 32 19.56 -9.45 -13.27
CA GLY A 32 19.72 -8.77 -14.55
C GLY A 32 18.44 -8.18 -15.15
N GLY A 33 17.33 -8.14 -14.40
CA GLY A 33 16.06 -7.58 -14.86
C GLY A 33 16.18 -6.14 -15.37
N GLU A 34 15.52 -5.84 -16.48
CA GLU A 34 15.53 -4.52 -17.12
C GLU A 34 14.55 -3.56 -16.45
N THR A 35 14.79 -2.25 -16.63
CA THR A 35 13.98 -1.17 -16.01
C THR A 35 12.50 -1.26 -16.40
N PHE A 36 12.20 -1.49 -17.67
CA PHE A 36 10.82 -1.65 -18.15
C PHE A 36 10.13 -2.84 -17.47
N MET A 37 10.80 -3.99 -17.44
CA MET A 37 10.26 -5.21 -16.81
C MET A 37 10.06 -5.06 -15.30
N LEU A 38 10.94 -4.27 -14.62
CA LEU A 38 10.74 -3.91 -13.22
C LEU A 38 9.48 -3.06 -13.03
N GLY A 39 9.20 -2.14 -13.95
CA GLY A 39 7.93 -1.41 -13.98
C GLY A 39 6.73 -2.33 -14.17
N VAL A 40 6.83 -3.34 -15.05
CA VAL A 40 5.80 -4.37 -15.24
C VAL A 40 5.62 -5.21 -13.98
N LEU A 41 6.70 -5.62 -13.31
CA LEU A 41 6.66 -6.35 -12.04
C LEU A 41 5.87 -5.58 -10.97
N ALA A 42 6.13 -4.28 -10.82
CA ALA A 42 5.40 -3.42 -9.89
C ALA A 42 3.94 -3.19 -10.33
N GLY A 43 3.68 -3.05 -11.63
CA GLY A 43 2.34 -2.92 -12.20
C GLY A 43 1.49 -4.17 -11.99
N VAL A 44 2.05 -5.35 -12.20
CA VAL A 44 1.39 -6.65 -11.94
C VAL A 44 1.09 -6.80 -10.44
N ALA A 45 2.01 -6.43 -9.57
CA ALA A 45 1.79 -6.45 -8.12
C ALA A 45 0.58 -5.56 -7.72
N ALA A 46 0.53 -4.33 -8.25
CA ALA A 46 -0.57 -3.40 -7.97
C ALA A 46 -1.92 -3.91 -8.50
N ALA A 47 -1.94 -4.55 -9.68
CA ALA A 47 -3.15 -5.08 -10.30
C ALA A 47 -3.64 -6.39 -9.65
N ALA A 48 -2.75 -7.26 -9.20
CA ALA A 48 -3.10 -8.62 -8.74
C ALA A 48 -3.87 -8.66 -7.41
N GLY A 49 -3.63 -7.72 -6.52
CA GLY A 49 -4.25 -7.72 -5.19
C GLY A 49 -5.76 -7.52 -5.19
N ALA A 50 -6.28 -6.68 -6.09
CA ALA A 50 -7.71 -6.40 -6.17
C ALA A 50 -8.56 -7.62 -6.57
N PRO A 51 -8.24 -8.40 -7.63
CA PRO A 51 -8.89 -9.67 -7.93
C PRO A 51 -8.84 -10.66 -6.78
N GLY A 52 -7.69 -10.80 -6.10
CA GLY A 52 -7.56 -11.64 -4.91
C GLY A 52 -8.58 -11.29 -3.84
N ALA A 53 -8.66 -10.02 -3.47
CA ALA A 53 -9.61 -9.52 -2.48
C ALA A 53 -11.08 -9.76 -2.89
N LEU A 54 -11.42 -9.49 -4.16
CA LEU A 54 -12.78 -9.64 -4.67
C LEU A 54 -13.22 -11.10 -4.70
N ILE A 55 -12.36 -12.01 -5.20
CA ILE A 55 -12.67 -13.44 -5.32
C ILE A 55 -12.82 -14.06 -3.94
N PHE A 56 -11.81 -13.92 -3.08
CA PHE A 56 -11.81 -14.55 -1.76
C PHE A 56 -12.86 -13.94 -0.83
N GLY A 57 -13.08 -12.63 -0.91
CA GLY A 57 -14.14 -11.99 -0.19
C GLY A 57 -15.52 -12.53 -0.56
N ARG A 58 -15.82 -12.69 -1.88
CA ARG A 58 -17.09 -13.29 -2.34
C ARG A 58 -17.25 -14.75 -1.90
N ILE A 59 -16.16 -15.54 -1.97
CA ILE A 59 -16.19 -16.93 -1.52
C ILE A 59 -16.42 -16.98 -0.02
N ALA A 60 -15.72 -16.17 0.79
CA ALA A 60 -15.90 -16.09 2.25
C ALA A 60 -17.34 -15.74 2.62
N ASP A 61 -17.95 -14.79 1.90
CA ASP A 61 -19.33 -14.38 2.12
C ASP A 61 -20.36 -15.49 1.79
N LYS A 62 -20.10 -16.24 0.71
CA LYS A 62 -21.02 -17.29 0.26
C LYS A 62 -20.89 -18.57 1.05
N THR A 63 -19.68 -18.92 1.44
CA THR A 63 -19.39 -20.25 2.02
C THR A 63 -19.16 -20.22 3.53
N GLY A 64 -18.81 -19.06 4.10
CA GLY A 64 -18.39 -18.94 5.50
C GLY A 64 -17.03 -19.56 5.83
N LYS A 65 -16.35 -20.20 4.87
CA LYS A 65 -15.08 -20.93 5.03
C LYS A 65 -13.89 -19.99 5.19
N ARG A 66 -13.81 -19.27 6.32
CA ARG A 66 -12.82 -18.23 6.56
C ARG A 66 -11.43 -18.81 6.83
N ARG A 67 -11.36 -19.84 7.69
CA ARG A 67 -10.11 -20.53 8.02
C ARG A 67 -9.48 -21.15 6.77
N SER A 68 -10.25 -21.92 6.02
CA SER A 68 -9.77 -22.57 4.79
C SER A 68 -9.24 -21.56 3.77
N LEU A 69 -9.90 -20.41 3.63
CA LEU A 69 -9.48 -19.36 2.71
C LEU A 69 -8.19 -18.64 3.15
N VAL A 70 -8.01 -18.38 4.46
CA VAL A 70 -6.75 -17.84 4.98
C VAL A 70 -5.60 -18.81 4.74
N LEU A 71 -5.80 -20.10 5.04
CA LEU A 71 -4.78 -21.13 4.85
C LEU A 71 -4.42 -21.30 3.37
N LEU A 72 -5.40 -21.27 2.46
CA LEU A 72 -5.17 -21.32 1.03
C LEU A 72 -4.35 -20.10 0.56
N ALA A 73 -4.70 -18.90 1.00
CA ALA A 73 -3.97 -17.70 0.62
C ALA A 73 -2.54 -17.68 1.18
N LEU A 74 -2.31 -18.10 2.43
CA LEU A 74 -0.96 -18.26 2.98
C LEU A 74 -0.17 -19.34 2.23
N GLY A 75 -0.81 -20.45 1.84
CA GLY A 75 -0.20 -21.48 0.99
C GLY A 75 0.22 -20.94 -0.38
N LEU A 76 -0.64 -20.14 -1.03
CA LEU A 76 -0.32 -19.48 -2.30
C LEU A 76 0.84 -18.48 -2.14
N ALA A 77 0.89 -17.72 -1.04
CA ALA A 77 1.99 -16.79 -0.78
C ALA A 77 3.32 -17.54 -0.52
N THR A 78 3.27 -18.67 0.22
CA THR A 78 4.45 -19.54 0.39
C THR A 78 4.92 -20.08 -0.96
N LEU A 79 4.02 -20.62 -1.76
CA LEU A 79 4.34 -21.13 -3.11
C LEU A 79 4.94 -20.03 -3.99
N ALA A 80 4.39 -18.82 -3.95
CA ALA A 80 4.90 -17.69 -4.71
C ALA A 80 6.35 -17.36 -4.36
N LEU A 81 6.68 -17.27 -3.05
CA LEU A 81 8.03 -16.98 -2.58
C LEU A 81 9.01 -18.11 -2.94
N VAL A 82 8.58 -19.38 -2.83
CA VAL A 82 9.38 -20.54 -3.26
C VAL A 82 9.63 -20.48 -4.78
N LEU A 83 8.61 -20.23 -5.58
CA LEU A 83 8.78 -20.14 -7.05
C LEU A 83 9.76 -19.02 -7.43
N VAL A 84 9.64 -17.84 -6.79
CA VAL A 84 10.57 -16.73 -7.04
C VAL A 84 12.01 -17.11 -6.63
N SER A 85 12.20 -17.81 -5.51
CA SER A 85 13.55 -18.20 -5.04
C SER A 85 14.24 -19.25 -5.92
N LEU A 86 13.47 -20.03 -6.68
CA LEU A 86 13.98 -21.13 -7.52
C LEU A 86 14.25 -20.71 -8.97
N THR A 87 13.93 -19.49 -9.36
CA THR A 87 14.04 -19.05 -10.76
C THR A 87 14.86 -17.78 -10.89
N GLU A 88 15.64 -17.70 -11.95
CA GLU A 88 16.31 -16.48 -12.41
C GLU A 88 15.67 -15.91 -13.68
N GLU A 89 14.60 -16.54 -14.15
CA GLU A 89 13.84 -16.07 -15.31
C GLU A 89 12.95 -14.88 -14.95
N PRO A 90 13.14 -13.69 -15.54
CA PRO A 90 12.43 -12.47 -15.18
C PRO A 90 10.89 -12.60 -15.24
N TRP A 91 10.36 -13.30 -16.25
CA TRP A 91 8.90 -13.48 -16.39
C TRP A 91 8.29 -14.36 -15.30
N LEU A 92 9.03 -15.37 -14.84
CA LEU A 92 8.59 -16.22 -13.74
C LEU A 92 8.63 -15.47 -12.41
N VAL A 93 9.63 -14.59 -12.22
CA VAL A 93 9.67 -13.69 -11.04
C VAL A 93 8.48 -12.73 -11.05
N ILE A 94 8.11 -12.15 -12.22
CA ILE A 94 6.92 -11.29 -12.36
C ILE A 94 5.65 -12.08 -12.02
N ALA A 95 5.50 -13.30 -12.55
CA ALA A 95 4.35 -14.14 -12.28
C ALA A 95 4.26 -14.54 -10.79
N GLY A 96 5.38 -14.93 -10.19
CA GLY A 96 5.47 -15.23 -8.75
C GLY A 96 5.13 -14.02 -7.88
N ASN A 97 5.63 -12.84 -8.23
CA ASN A 97 5.27 -11.59 -7.56
C ASN A 97 3.78 -11.27 -7.69
N GLY A 98 3.20 -11.47 -8.87
CA GLY A 98 1.76 -11.34 -9.07
C GLY A 98 0.95 -12.30 -8.19
N LEU A 99 1.38 -13.56 -8.07
CA LEU A 99 0.76 -14.55 -7.19
C LEU A 99 0.89 -14.16 -5.71
N LEU A 100 2.04 -13.63 -5.29
CA LEU A 100 2.26 -13.14 -3.92
C LEU A 100 1.28 -12.02 -3.56
N TRP A 101 1.14 -11.02 -4.42
CA TRP A 101 0.24 -9.90 -4.19
C TRP A 101 -1.24 -10.28 -4.34
N PHE A 102 -1.57 -11.21 -5.23
CA PHE A 102 -2.90 -11.82 -5.29
C PHE A 102 -3.26 -12.50 -3.96
N ALA A 103 -2.35 -13.32 -3.42
CA ALA A 103 -2.53 -14.00 -2.14
C ALA A 103 -2.66 -13.00 -0.97
N ALA A 104 -1.81 -11.97 -0.93
CA ALA A 104 -1.89 -10.90 0.08
C ALA A 104 -3.23 -10.16 0.04
N GLY A 105 -3.72 -9.85 -1.17
CA GLY A 105 -5.04 -9.27 -1.38
C GLY A 105 -6.18 -10.19 -0.94
N ALA A 106 -6.07 -11.48 -1.23
CA ALA A 106 -7.07 -12.50 -0.91
C ALA A 106 -7.34 -12.65 0.60
N VAL A 107 -6.30 -12.55 1.43
CA VAL A 107 -6.41 -12.66 2.90
C VAL A 107 -7.15 -11.48 3.51
N ALA A 108 -6.94 -10.28 3.02
CA ALA A 108 -7.34 -9.03 3.67
C ALA A 108 -8.85 -8.94 4.03
N PRO A 109 -9.83 -9.23 3.13
CA PRO A 109 -11.25 -9.19 3.49
C PRO A 109 -11.64 -10.28 4.49
N VAL A 110 -10.96 -11.44 4.43
CA VAL A 110 -11.25 -12.56 5.32
C VAL A 110 -10.80 -12.25 6.75
N LEU A 111 -9.63 -11.64 6.94
CA LEU A 111 -9.14 -11.17 8.24
C LEU A 111 -10.08 -10.12 8.85
N THR A 112 -10.67 -9.25 8.04
CA THR A 112 -11.67 -8.28 8.49
C THR A 112 -12.88 -8.97 9.11
N LEU A 113 -13.35 -10.08 8.53
CA LEU A 113 -14.43 -10.88 9.08
C LEU A 113 -14.02 -11.63 10.36
N LEU A 114 -12.79 -12.13 10.41
CA LEU A 114 -12.27 -12.86 11.56
C LEU A 114 -12.10 -11.96 12.78
N VAL A 115 -11.51 -10.78 12.59
CA VAL A 115 -11.22 -9.84 13.68
C VAL A 115 -12.50 -9.27 14.33
N THR A 116 -13.58 -9.19 13.56
CA THR A 116 -14.91 -8.78 14.07
C THR A 116 -15.73 -9.94 14.62
N ALA A 117 -15.27 -11.20 14.45
CA ALA A 117 -15.99 -12.37 14.89
C ALA A 117 -16.14 -12.41 16.42
N GLY A 118 -17.37 -12.60 16.91
CA GLY A 118 -17.65 -12.69 18.36
C GLY A 118 -17.63 -11.35 19.12
N THR A 119 -17.51 -10.21 18.43
CA THR A 119 -17.50 -8.87 19.05
C THR A 119 -18.72 -8.04 18.63
N VAL A 120 -19.12 -7.11 19.49
CA VAL A 120 -20.19 -6.15 19.19
C VAL A 120 -19.70 -5.03 18.28
N GLU A 121 -20.57 -4.41 17.49
CA GLU A 121 -20.19 -3.38 16.50
C GLU A 121 -19.45 -2.19 17.12
N ARG A 122 -19.75 -1.84 18.36
CA ARG A 122 -19.07 -0.75 19.10
C ARG A 122 -17.56 -0.96 19.22
N ASP A 123 -17.10 -2.22 19.35
CA ASP A 123 -15.70 -2.57 19.60
C ASP A 123 -14.90 -2.82 18.31
N TRP A 124 -15.56 -2.87 17.15
CA TRP A 124 -14.89 -3.15 15.87
C TRP A 124 -13.75 -2.18 15.53
N PRO A 125 -13.86 -0.85 15.77
CA PRO A 125 -12.74 0.05 15.51
C PRO A 125 -11.47 -0.31 16.31
N ALA A 126 -11.62 -0.70 17.57
CA ALA A 126 -10.51 -1.14 18.41
C ALA A 126 -9.90 -2.45 17.89
N ARG A 127 -10.73 -3.39 17.43
CA ARG A 127 -10.29 -4.69 16.86
C ARG A 127 -9.53 -4.48 15.54
N PHE A 128 -9.97 -3.58 14.67
CA PHE A 128 -9.24 -3.21 13.48
C PHE A 128 -7.90 -2.53 13.79
N ALA A 129 -7.85 -1.69 14.82
CA ALA A 129 -6.60 -1.08 15.26
C ALA A 129 -5.58 -2.14 15.72
N VAL A 130 -6.03 -3.18 16.45
CA VAL A 130 -5.18 -4.30 16.85
C VAL A 130 -4.65 -5.05 15.62
N LEU A 131 -5.50 -5.44 14.67
CA LEU A 131 -5.09 -6.11 13.43
C LEU A 131 -4.03 -5.30 12.67
N ASN A 132 -4.28 -4.00 12.48
CA ASN A 132 -3.37 -3.12 11.78
C ASN A 132 -2.04 -2.93 12.51
N ARG A 133 -2.05 -2.95 13.84
CA ARG A 133 -0.83 -2.87 14.66
C ARG A 133 0.05 -4.11 14.45
N TYR A 134 -0.51 -5.31 14.53
CA TYR A 134 0.23 -6.54 14.29
C TYR A 134 0.80 -6.60 12.86
N GLN A 135 0.00 -6.20 11.88
CA GLN A 135 0.45 -6.11 10.49
C GLN A 135 1.56 -5.07 10.31
N GLY A 136 1.41 -3.87 10.87
CA GLY A 136 2.40 -2.80 10.76
C GLY A 136 3.74 -3.16 11.40
N TRP A 137 3.71 -3.77 12.60
CA TRP A 137 4.93 -4.28 13.23
C TRP A 137 5.57 -5.42 12.42
N GLY A 138 4.76 -6.34 11.89
CA GLY A 138 5.26 -7.39 11.00
C GLY A 138 5.94 -6.79 9.77
N TRP A 139 5.29 -5.84 9.09
CA TRP A 139 5.85 -5.18 7.91
C TRP A 139 7.19 -4.49 8.19
N ALA A 140 7.25 -3.68 9.26
CA ALA A 140 8.50 -3.03 9.69
C ALA A 140 9.57 -4.06 10.03
N GLY A 141 9.20 -5.14 10.75
CA GLY A 141 10.09 -6.25 11.05
C GLY A 141 10.67 -6.92 9.81
N GLY A 142 9.86 -7.02 8.73
CA GLY A 142 10.32 -7.53 7.43
C GLY A 142 11.37 -6.65 6.76
N LEU A 143 11.20 -5.34 6.81
CA LEU A 143 12.20 -4.40 6.30
C LEU A 143 13.49 -4.43 7.12
N VAL A 144 13.39 -4.52 8.44
CA VAL A 144 14.55 -4.69 9.33
C VAL A 144 15.25 -6.02 9.06
N LEU A 145 14.49 -7.11 8.90
CA LEU A 145 15.04 -8.41 8.54
C LEU A 145 15.79 -8.36 7.22
N GLY A 146 15.20 -7.72 6.19
CA GLY A 146 15.83 -7.52 4.89
C GLY A 146 17.12 -6.73 5.00
N LEU A 147 17.12 -5.62 5.75
CA LEU A 147 18.31 -4.82 6.02
C LEU A 147 19.41 -5.65 6.67
N VAL A 148 19.12 -6.29 7.80
CA VAL A 148 20.13 -7.03 8.58
C VAL A 148 20.64 -8.24 7.79
N TRP A 149 19.75 -9.01 7.16
CA TRP A 149 20.10 -10.19 6.41
C TRP A 149 21.01 -9.89 5.22
N THR A 150 20.64 -8.92 4.40
CA THR A 150 21.42 -8.55 3.22
C THR A 150 22.74 -7.87 3.62
N ALA A 151 22.75 -7.01 4.64
CA ALA A 151 23.99 -6.40 5.14
C ALA A 151 25.00 -7.41 5.66
N LEU A 152 24.53 -8.49 6.29
CA LEU A 152 25.44 -9.52 6.86
C LEU A 152 25.86 -10.57 5.83
N LEU A 153 24.99 -10.93 4.89
CA LEU A 153 25.20 -12.10 4.03
C LEU A 153 25.55 -11.77 2.58
N SER A 154 25.35 -10.55 2.09
CA SER A 154 25.74 -10.20 0.72
C SER A 154 27.24 -10.26 0.49
N GLY A 155 28.07 -9.94 1.50
CA GLY A 155 29.52 -10.06 1.42
C GLY A 155 29.98 -11.54 1.29
N PRO A 156 29.64 -12.44 2.23
CA PRO A 156 30.15 -13.82 2.22
C PRO A 156 29.50 -14.73 1.18
N LEU A 157 28.21 -14.52 0.82
CA LEU A 157 27.45 -15.38 -0.10
C LEU A 157 27.36 -14.82 -1.52
N GLY A 158 27.60 -13.52 -1.70
CA GLY A 158 27.21 -12.77 -2.89
C GLY A 158 25.75 -12.31 -2.83
N GLU A 159 25.42 -11.28 -3.61
CA GLU A 159 24.14 -10.58 -3.52
C GLU A 159 22.94 -11.49 -3.88
N ILE A 160 23.02 -12.22 -4.98
CA ILE A 160 21.94 -13.11 -5.44
C ILE A 160 21.66 -14.20 -4.42
N ALA A 161 22.72 -14.91 -3.93
CA ALA A 161 22.53 -15.98 -2.96
C ALA A 161 22.01 -15.48 -1.60
N ALA A 162 22.44 -14.29 -1.17
CA ALA A 162 21.91 -13.66 0.05
C ALA A 162 20.43 -13.32 -0.11
N GLN A 163 20.00 -12.80 -1.26
CA GLN A 163 18.59 -12.50 -1.54
C GLN A 163 17.75 -13.78 -1.70
N GLN A 164 18.27 -14.82 -2.37
CA GLN A 164 17.61 -16.13 -2.46
C GLN A 164 17.41 -16.75 -1.08
N SER A 165 18.44 -16.74 -0.23
CA SER A 165 18.34 -17.26 1.14
C SER A 165 17.30 -16.49 1.98
N LEU A 166 17.18 -15.19 1.77
CA LEU A 166 16.12 -14.37 2.41
C LEU A 166 14.73 -14.69 1.86
N LEU A 167 14.58 -14.96 0.55
CA LEU A 167 13.32 -15.44 -0.03
C LEU A 167 12.89 -16.77 0.59
N TRP A 168 13.82 -17.71 0.79
CA TRP A 168 13.56 -18.96 1.49
C TRP A 168 13.13 -18.73 2.93
N LEU A 169 13.79 -17.81 3.65
CA LEU A 169 13.40 -17.46 5.02
C LEU A 169 11.98 -16.84 5.06
N CYS A 170 11.66 -15.97 4.11
CA CYS A 170 10.32 -15.41 3.97
C CYS A 170 9.29 -16.51 3.66
N ALA A 171 9.58 -17.43 2.75
CA ALA A 171 8.73 -18.57 2.44
C ALA A 171 8.48 -19.45 3.67
N ALA A 172 9.54 -19.77 4.43
CA ALA A 172 9.47 -20.52 5.67
C ALA A 172 8.61 -19.77 6.73
N ALA A 173 8.76 -18.45 6.84
CA ALA A 173 7.97 -17.64 7.77
C ALA A 173 6.47 -17.66 7.42
N VAL A 174 6.11 -17.56 6.12
CA VAL A 174 4.69 -17.68 5.69
C VAL A 174 4.18 -19.11 5.89
N GLY A 175 4.98 -20.12 5.58
CA GLY A 175 4.63 -21.53 5.82
C GLY A 175 4.40 -21.83 7.31
N LEU A 176 5.29 -21.33 8.18
CA LEU A 176 5.09 -21.40 9.63
C LEU A 176 3.86 -20.62 10.08
N SER A 177 3.63 -19.44 9.51
CA SER A 177 2.40 -18.68 9.76
C SER A 177 1.15 -19.48 9.38
N ALA A 178 1.14 -20.16 8.23
CA ALA A 178 0.03 -21.03 7.82
C ALA A 178 -0.20 -22.18 8.81
N PHE A 179 0.87 -22.81 9.30
CA PHE A 179 0.79 -23.87 10.30
C PHE A 179 0.24 -23.36 11.64
N LEU A 180 0.72 -22.21 12.12
CA LEU A 180 0.21 -21.57 13.35
C LEU A 180 -1.24 -21.11 13.18
N ALA A 181 -1.56 -20.53 12.03
CA ALA A 181 -2.93 -20.13 11.68
C ALA A 181 -3.87 -21.36 11.66
N ALA A 182 -3.41 -22.50 11.15
CA ALA A 182 -4.18 -23.74 11.20
C ALA A 182 -4.47 -24.23 12.64
N LYS A 183 -3.63 -23.90 13.60
CA LYS A 183 -3.86 -24.25 15.02
C LYS A 183 -4.74 -23.23 15.77
N TRP A 184 -4.57 -21.94 15.46
CA TRP A 184 -5.16 -20.86 16.26
C TRP A 184 -6.40 -20.22 15.65
N LEU A 185 -6.62 -20.37 14.33
CA LEU A 185 -7.85 -19.88 13.71
C LEU A 185 -9.07 -20.69 14.20
N PRO A 186 -10.16 -20.02 14.52
CA PRO A 186 -11.40 -20.70 14.85
C PRO A 186 -11.86 -21.57 13.67
N PRO A 187 -12.52 -22.71 13.94
CA PRO A 187 -13.07 -23.56 12.88
C PRO A 187 -14.09 -22.77 12.05
N ASP A 188 -14.21 -23.18 10.78
CA ASP A 188 -15.22 -22.57 9.91
C ASP A 188 -16.62 -22.83 10.48
N PRO A 189 -17.51 -21.81 10.49
CA PRO A 189 -18.85 -21.96 11.03
C PRO A 189 -19.68 -22.92 10.19
N THR A 190 -20.43 -23.77 10.85
CA THR A 190 -21.33 -24.72 10.21
C THR A 190 -22.55 -24.03 9.57
N GLU A 191 -22.95 -22.87 10.10
CA GLU A 191 -24.05 -22.07 9.58
C GLU A 191 -23.59 -20.72 9.05
N LEU A 192 -24.18 -20.25 7.93
CA LEU A 192 -23.85 -19.00 7.28
C LEU A 192 -24.50 -17.81 8.00
N ASP A 193 -23.70 -16.98 8.65
CA ASP A 193 -24.14 -15.68 9.19
C ASP A 193 -24.11 -14.58 8.10
N ARG A 194 -24.98 -14.71 7.09
CA ARG A 194 -25.12 -13.72 6.00
C ARG A 194 -25.44 -12.29 6.50
N PRO A 195 -26.30 -12.09 7.53
CA PRO A 195 -26.56 -10.77 8.09
C PRO A 195 -25.31 -10.08 8.63
N ARG A 196 -24.31 -10.84 9.08
CA ARG A 196 -23.09 -10.28 9.67
C ARG A 196 -22.17 -9.63 8.65
N ALA A 197 -21.97 -10.25 7.48
CA ALA A 197 -21.15 -9.66 6.41
C ALA A 197 -21.72 -8.31 5.95
N SER A 198 -23.06 -8.17 5.85
CA SER A 198 -23.70 -6.91 5.51
C SER A 198 -23.60 -5.86 6.62
N ARG A 199 -23.55 -6.25 7.91
CA ARG A 199 -23.30 -5.34 9.03
C ARG A 199 -21.86 -4.83 9.03
N VAL A 200 -20.87 -5.70 8.79
CA VAL A 200 -19.46 -5.31 8.66
C VAL A 200 -19.28 -4.29 7.54
N ALA A 201 -19.84 -4.55 6.36
CA ALA A 201 -19.78 -3.62 5.23
C ALA A 201 -20.37 -2.24 5.59
N ARG A 202 -21.54 -2.21 6.24
CA ARG A 202 -22.20 -0.97 6.68
C ARG A 202 -21.41 -0.23 7.77
N ALA A 203 -20.80 -0.96 8.72
CA ALA A 203 -19.98 -0.35 9.77
C ALA A 203 -18.72 0.27 9.20
N ILE A 204 -18.03 -0.40 8.27
CA ILE A 204 -16.87 0.15 7.56
C ILE A 204 -17.26 1.41 6.77
N ALA A 205 -18.40 1.39 6.07
CA ALA A 205 -18.88 2.52 5.31
C ALA A 205 -19.26 3.73 6.18
N ARG A 206 -19.81 3.51 7.40
CA ARG A 206 -20.21 4.57 8.33
C ARG A 206 -19.07 5.11 9.20
N SER A 207 -17.97 4.37 9.34
CA SER A 207 -16.91 4.73 10.28
C SER A 207 -16.13 5.96 9.79
N ARG A 208 -16.36 7.11 10.43
CA ARG A 208 -15.56 8.35 10.27
C ARG A 208 -14.15 8.24 10.88
N ARG A 209 -13.91 7.27 11.77
CA ARG A 209 -12.71 7.15 12.61
C ARG A 209 -11.88 5.90 12.36
N LEU A 210 -12.06 5.19 11.24
CA LEU A 210 -11.09 4.15 10.89
C LEU A 210 -9.74 4.83 10.68
N PRO A 211 -8.72 4.48 11.47
CA PRO A 211 -7.44 5.16 11.38
C PRO A 211 -6.92 5.03 9.94
N VAL A 212 -6.56 6.16 9.36
CA VAL A 212 -6.09 6.32 7.98
C VAL A 212 -4.85 5.47 7.71
N ARG A 213 -4.16 5.04 8.78
CA ARG A 213 -3.06 4.05 8.74
C ARG A 213 -3.39 2.78 7.95
N SER A 214 -4.67 2.40 7.84
CA SER A 214 -5.11 1.22 7.08
C SER A 214 -5.23 1.46 5.56
N ALA A 215 -5.14 2.68 5.08
CA ALA A 215 -5.28 3.00 3.66
C ALA A 215 -4.01 2.74 2.83
N THR A 216 -2.86 2.52 3.48
CA THR A 216 -1.54 2.55 2.87
C THR A 216 -0.88 1.18 2.67
N PHE A 217 -1.48 0.12 3.17
CA PHE A 217 -0.95 -1.25 3.09
C PHE A 217 -1.98 -2.23 2.51
N PRO A 218 -1.62 -3.51 2.28
CA PRO A 218 -2.50 -4.54 1.70
C PRO A 218 -3.91 -4.61 2.30
N VAL A 219 -4.11 -4.09 3.52
CA VAL A 219 -5.43 -3.94 4.16
C VAL A 219 -6.39 -3.05 3.35
N GLY A 220 -5.88 -2.12 2.54
CA GLY A 220 -6.68 -1.32 1.61
C GLY A 220 -7.49 -2.18 0.64
N GLN A 221 -6.95 -3.31 0.22
CA GLN A 221 -7.60 -4.25 -0.70
C GLN A 221 -8.80 -4.97 -0.05
N GLY A 222 -8.71 -5.32 1.23
CA GLY A 222 -9.86 -5.85 2.00
C GLY A 222 -10.97 -4.82 2.14
N ARG A 223 -10.62 -3.55 2.34
CA ARG A 223 -11.57 -2.44 2.37
C ARG A 223 -12.24 -2.25 1.02
N LEU A 224 -11.50 -2.36 -0.08
CA LEU A 224 -12.02 -2.31 -1.44
C LEU A 224 -13.15 -3.34 -1.62
N TYR A 225 -12.93 -4.60 -1.23
CA TYR A 225 -13.95 -5.64 -1.33
C TYR A 225 -15.26 -5.26 -0.59
N TRP A 226 -15.15 -4.83 0.67
CA TRP A 226 -16.33 -4.51 1.48
C TRP A 226 -17.08 -3.28 0.98
N LEU A 227 -16.37 -2.31 0.42
CA LEU A 227 -16.96 -1.08 -0.09
C LEU A 227 -17.54 -1.26 -1.49
N THR A 228 -16.98 -2.14 -2.32
CA THR A 228 -17.47 -2.38 -3.69
C THR A 228 -18.55 -3.46 -3.79
N ARG A 229 -18.84 -4.17 -2.69
CA ARG A 229 -19.84 -5.25 -2.66
C ARG A 229 -21.25 -4.81 -3.13
N SER A 230 -21.60 -3.56 -2.86
CA SER A 230 -22.91 -2.96 -3.22
C SER A 230 -22.86 -2.10 -4.49
N LEU A 231 -21.71 -2.02 -5.17
CA LEU A 231 -21.54 -1.13 -6.31
C LEU A 231 -22.35 -1.58 -7.54
N HIS A 232 -23.25 -0.70 -7.97
CA HIS A 232 -23.68 -0.60 -9.35
C HIS A 232 -22.90 0.59 -9.96
N PRO A 233 -21.81 0.37 -10.73
CA PRO A 233 -20.86 1.43 -11.10
C PRO A 233 -21.51 2.63 -11.80
N ARG A 234 -22.52 2.38 -12.62
CA ARG A 234 -23.24 3.45 -13.35
C ARG A 234 -24.09 4.32 -12.43
N GLU A 235 -24.76 3.74 -11.42
CA GLU A 235 -25.59 4.47 -10.46
C GLU A 235 -24.76 5.30 -9.50
N VAL A 236 -23.58 4.79 -9.14
CA VAL A 236 -22.64 5.49 -8.24
C VAL A 236 -22.02 6.68 -8.96
N ALA A 237 -21.57 6.50 -10.21
CA ALA A 237 -21.00 7.58 -11.02
C ALA A 237 -22.01 8.72 -11.25
N ALA A 238 -23.28 8.40 -11.47
CA ALA A 238 -24.35 9.39 -11.63
C ALA A 238 -24.61 10.24 -10.37
N ARG A 239 -24.13 9.81 -9.20
CA ARG A 239 -24.29 10.51 -7.92
C ARG A 239 -23.05 11.33 -7.52
N PHE A 240 -22.01 11.36 -8.35
CA PHE A 240 -20.81 12.14 -8.04
C PHE A 240 -21.05 13.63 -8.22
N SER A 241 -20.60 14.40 -7.24
CA SER A 241 -20.50 15.85 -7.42
C SER A 241 -19.36 16.17 -8.40
N PRO A 242 -19.41 17.29 -9.14
CA PRO A 242 -18.31 17.73 -10.00
C PRO A 242 -16.98 17.79 -9.25
N SER A 243 -16.97 18.29 -8.01
CA SER A 243 -15.76 18.35 -7.17
C SER A 243 -15.19 16.98 -6.85
N LEU A 244 -16.03 15.97 -6.58
CA LEU A 244 -15.59 14.59 -6.34
C LEU A 244 -14.99 13.97 -7.61
N THR A 245 -15.59 14.26 -8.77
CA THR A 245 -15.08 13.77 -10.07
C THR A 245 -13.72 14.38 -10.40
N ILE A 246 -13.54 15.69 -10.20
CA ILE A 246 -12.24 16.37 -10.40
C ILE A 246 -11.22 15.81 -9.42
N TYR A 247 -11.61 15.57 -8.17
CA TYR A 247 -10.72 14.98 -7.17
C TYR A 247 -10.26 13.57 -7.56
N PHE A 248 -11.13 12.72 -8.09
CA PHE A 248 -10.72 11.40 -8.59
C PHE A 248 -9.80 11.50 -9.80
N GLY A 249 -10.00 12.49 -10.67
CA GLY A 249 -9.06 12.82 -11.74
C GLY A 249 -7.67 13.21 -11.18
N ALA A 250 -7.64 14.05 -10.14
CA ALA A 250 -6.39 14.40 -9.45
C ALA A 250 -5.72 13.15 -8.83
N VAL A 251 -6.48 12.26 -8.20
CA VAL A 251 -6.01 10.99 -7.62
C VAL A 251 -5.34 10.13 -8.69
N ILE A 252 -5.96 9.97 -9.86
CA ILE A 252 -5.33 9.23 -10.96
C ILE A 252 -3.98 9.82 -11.31
N VAL A 253 -3.93 11.14 -11.54
CA VAL A 253 -2.72 11.81 -12.01
C VAL A 253 -1.58 11.70 -11.00
N PHE A 254 -1.82 12.02 -9.71
CA PHE A 254 -0.72 11.98 -8.75
C PHE A 254 -0.32 10.55 -8.34
N PHE A 255 -1.23 9.54 -8.39
CA PHE A 255 -0.85 8.15 -8.16
C PHE A 255 -0.10 7.54 -9.36
N VAL A 256 -0.40 7.96 -10.60
CA VAL A 256 0.47 7.66 -11.75
C VAL A 256 1.87 8.22 -11.48
N GLY A 257 1.98 9.47 -11.03
CA GLY A 257 3.27 10.07 -10.66
C GLY A 257 3.99 9.28 -9.56
N PHE A 258 3.28 8.79 -8.54
CA PHE A 258 3.89 7.93 -7.51
C PHE A 258 4.40 6.62 -8.11
N GLY A 259 3.63 5.99 -8.99
CA GLY A 259 4.06 4.77 -9.68
C GLY A 259 5.31 5.00 -10.53
N VAL A 260 5.34 6.10 -11.29
CA VAL A 260 6.50 6.49 -12.12
C VAL A 260 7.78 6.60 -11.30
N PHE A 261 7.68 7.08 -10.06
CA PHE A 261 8.82 7.15 -9.15
C PHE A 261 9.18 5.79 -8.53
N TRP A 262 8.20 5.11 -7.89
CA TRP A 262 8.47 3.90 -7.11
C TRP A 262 8.80 2.68 -7.97
N GLY A 263 8.30 2.60 -9.22
CA GLY A 263 8.54 1.47 -10.12
C GLY A 263 10.03 1.24 -10.40
N PRO A 264 10.75 2.18 -11.00
CA PRO A 264 12.15 2.02 -11.35
C PRO A 264 13.14 2.28 -10.19
N LEU A 265 12.67 2.78 -9.04
CA LEU A 265 13.50 3.23 -7.94
C LEU A 265 14.49 2.17 -7.40
N PRO A 266 14.11 0.89 -7.18
CA PRO A 266 15.07 -0.12 -6.71
C PRO A 266 16.26 -0.29 -7.67
N LEU A 267 16.02 -0.25 -8.97
CA LEU A 267 17.08 -0.37 -9.97
C LEU A 267 17.97 0.87 -10.00
N TYR A 268 17.38 2.07 -9.89
CA TYR A 268 18.14 3.31 -9.78
C TYR A 268 19.09 3.31 -8.58
N LEU A 269 18.59 2.92 -7.40
CA LEU A 269 19.40 2.88 -6.18
C LEU A 269 20.53 1.85 -6.28
N SER A 270 20.25 0.64 -6.78
CA SER A 270 21.25 -0.44 -6.84
C SER A 270 22.21 -0.31 -8.02
N ARG A 271 21.74 -0.08 -9.24
CA ARG A 271 22.63 -0.06 -10.42
C ARG A 271 23.23 1.31 -10.70
N THR A 272 22.44 2.40 -10.57
CA THR A 272 22.94 3.73 -10.90
C THR A 272 23.73 4.34 -9.75
N LEU A 273 23.23 4.24 -8.51
CA LEU A 273 23.93 4.74 -7.34
C LEU A 273 24.90 3.71 -6.73
N GLY A 274 24.84 2.42 -7.15
CA GLY A 274 25.70 1.36 -6.63
C GLY A 274 25.41 1.02 -5.16
N TYR A 275 24.21 1.29 -4.67
CA TYR A 275 23.85 0.98 -3.29
C TYR A 275 23.61 -0.52 -3.13
N GLU A 276 24.26 -1.11 -2.14
CA GLU A 276 23.99 -2.49 -1.72
C GLU A 276 22.54 -2.65 -1.25
N SER A 277 21.99 -3.85 -1.38
CA SER A 277 20.61 -4.16 -1.00
C SER A 277 20.28 -3.78 0.44
N GLY A 278 21.21 -3.93 1.39
CA GLY A 278 21.02 -3.51 2.78
C GLY A 278 20.75 -2.01 2.90
N LEU A 279 21.50 -1.17 2.17
CA LEU A 279 21.29 0.27 2.18
C LEU A 279 19.95 0.64 1.53
N VAL A 280 19.54 -0.05 0.47
CA VAL A 280 18.23 0.17 -0.15
C VAL A 280 17.11 -0.17 0.86
N PHE A 281 17.20 -1.30 1.57
CA PHE A 281 16.27 -1.62 2.66
C PHE A 281 16.25 -0.54 3.75
N ALA A 282 17.42 0.00 4.12
CA ALA A 282 17.54 1.08 5.10
C ALA A 282 16.79 2.35 4.65
N LEU A 283 16.93 2.77 3.40
CA LEU A 283 16.22 3.94 2.87
C LEU A 283 14.70 3.77 2.90
N TYR A 284 14.18 2.60 2.48
CA TYR A 284 12.76 2.28 2.57
C TYR A 284 12.27 2.24 4.02
N LEU A 285 13.06 1.68 4.93
CA LEU A 285 12.77 1.68 6.37
C LEU A 285 12.71 3.11 6.92
N VAL A 286 13.66 3.97 6.57
CA VAL A 286 13.68 5.39 6.97
C VAL A 286 12.41 6.11 6.49
N SER A 287 11.98 5.89 5.24
CA SER A 287 10.72 6.43 4.73
C SER A 287 9.50 5.91 5.52
N SER A 288 9.48 4.60 5.84
CA SER A 288 8.40 3.98 6.61
C SER A 288 8.35 4.50 8.05
N VAL A 289 9.49 4.68 8.69
CA VAL A 289 9.60 5.29 10.03
C VAL A 289 9.18 6.76 9.99
N GLY A 290 9.63 7.51 9.00
CA GLY A 290 9.23 8.90 8.79
C GLY A 290 7.71 9.05 8.72
N SER A 291 7.04 8.19 7.94
CA SER A 291 5.56 8.21 7.89
C SER A 291 4.93 7.77 9.21
N ALA A 292 5.45 6.72 9.86
CA ALA A 292 4.90 6.20 11.11
C ALA A 292 4.92 7.24 12.24
N LEU A 293 6.01 7.99 12.37
CA LEU A 293 6.16 9.03 13.38
C LEU A 293 5.27 10.26 13.14
N TRP A 294 4.85 10.48 11.89
CA TRP A 294 4.06 11.66 11.51
C TRP A 294 2.56 11.43 11.38
N TYR A 295 2.07 10.18 11.36
CA TYR A 295 0.63 9.92 11.20
C TYR A 295 -0.24 10.62 12.26
N ASP A 296 0.16 10.59 13.53
CA ASP A 296 -0.62 11.20 14.60
C ASP A 296 -0.61 12.73 14.49
N ARG A 297 0.55 13.32 14.15
CA ARG A 297 0.67 14.77 13.89
C ARG A 297 -0.12 15.20 12.66
N ALA A 298 -0.07 14.43 11.58
CA ALA A 298 -0.86 14.69 10.39
C ALA A 298 -2.37 14.63 10.68
N GLY A 299 -2.80 13.70 11.55
CA GLY A 299 -4.18 13.63 12.04
C GLY A 299 -4.60 14.88 12.82
N ALA A 300 -3.78 15.31 13.79
CA ALA A 300 -4.03 16.50 14.57
C ALA A 300 -4.03 17.80 13.70
N LEU A 301 -3.16 17.86 12.69
CA LEU A 301 -3.15 18.97 11.73
C LEU A 301 -4.42 18.97 10.88
N ALA A 302 -4.90 17.81 10.43
CA ALA A 302 -6.12 17.68 9.63
C ALA A 302 -7.41 18.02 10.41
N GLU A 303 -7.37 18.01 11.76
CA GLU A 303 -8.45 18.51 12.61
C GLU A 303 -8.44 20.04 12.73
N ARG A 304 -7.27 20.68 12.62
CA ARG A 304 -7.10 22.12 12.78
C ARG A 304 -7.14 22.90 11.47
N TYR A 305 -6.68 22.29 10.39
CA TYR A 305 -6.55 22.92 9.09
C TYR A 305 -7.40 22.18 8.05
N SER A 306 -7.65 22.84 6.92
CA SER A 306 -8.34 22.22 5.79
C SER A 306 -7.60 20.95 5.31
N PRO A 307 -8.24 19.77 5.30
CA PRO A 307 -7.62 18.55 4.78
C PRO A 307 -7.14 18.69 3.33
N SER A 308 -7.92 19.40 2.48
CA SER A 308 -7.53 19.64 1.08
C SER A 308 -6.27 20.52 0.99
N GLY A 309 -6.17 21.58 1.82
CA GLY A 309 -4.99 22.45 1.85
C GLY A 309 -3.74 21.71 2.32
N LEU A 310 -3.86 20.89 3.36
CA LEU A 310 -2.77 20.03 3.85
C LEU A 310 -2.35 19.00 2.80
N GLN A 311 -3.30 18.42 2.07
CA GLN A 311 -3.01 17.48 1.00
C GLN A 311 -2.23 18.14 -0.14
N VAL A 312 -2.60 19.37 -0.52
CA VAL A 312 -1.85 20.16 -1.50
C VAL A 312 -0.40 20.35 -1.03
N GLY A 313 -0.19 20.75 0.23
CA GLY A 313 1.17 20.87 0.81
C GLY A 313 1.97 19.58 0.74
N GLY A 314 1.37 18.45 1.10
CA GLY A 314 2.00 17.12 1.02
C GLY A 314 2.34 16.70 -0.42
N LEU A 315 1.45 17.00 -1.37
CA LEU A 315 1.68 16.73 -2.80
C LEU A 315 2.78 17.63 -3.37
N LEU A 316 2.82 18.93 -3.03
CA LEU A 316 3.88 19.84 -3.45
C LEU A 316 5.24 19.40 -2.91
N ALA A 317 5.32 18.99 -1.64
CA ALA A 317 6.53 18.42 -1.08
C ALA A 317 6.98 17.19 -1.87
N ARG A 318 6.08 16.27 -2.18
CA ARG A 318 6.41 15.07 -2.99
C ARG A 318 6.81 15.39 -4.43
N ALA A 319 6.17 16.37 -5.05
CA ALA A 319 6.52 16.83 -6.39
C ALA A 319 7.98 17.30 -6.48
N ALA A 320 8.48 17.95 -5.42
CA ALA A 320 9.89 18.36 -5.33
C ALA A 320 10.82 17.20 -4.91
N LEU A 321 10.39 16.32 -3.98
CA LEU A 321 11.24 15.26 -3.44
C LEU A 321 11.51 14.14 -4.43
N HIS A 322 10.59 13.82 -5.37
CA HIS A 322 10.82 12.77 -6.35
C HIS A 322 12.02 13.07 -7.26
N PRO A 323 12.10 14.22 -7.97
CA PRO A 323 13.28 14.53 -8.77
C PRO A 323 14.52 14.80 -7.90
N ALA A 324 14.36 15.23 -6.64
CA ALA A 324 15.49 15.46 -5.75
C ALA A 324 16.32 14.19 -5.50
N VAL A 325 15.71 12.99 -5.48
CA VAL A 325 16.46 11.73 -5.36
C VAL A 325 17.45 11.56 -6.52
N ALA A 326 17.03 11.82 -7.76
CA ALA A 326 17.93 11.75 -8.92
C ALA A 326 18.96 12.89 -8.91
N ALA A 327 18.55 14.10 -8.53
CA ALA A 327 19.44 15.23 -8.44
C ALA A 327 20.56 15.02 -7.41
N VAL A 328 20.23 14.46 -6.25
CA VAL A 328 21.22 14.09 -5.21
C VAL A 328 22.19 13.03 -5.76
N GLY A 329 21.69 12.01 -6.45
CA GLY A 329 22.55 11.00 -7.06
C GLY A 329 23.49 11.54 -8.14
N LEU A 330 23.04 12.56 -8.90
CA LEU A 330 23.86 13.22 -9.91
C LEU A 330 24.94 14.14 -9.30
N LEU A 331 24.57 14.89 -8.26
CA LEU A 331 25.46 15.90 -7.64
C LEU A 331 26.40 15.31 -6.58
N LEU A 332 25.98 14.24 -5.89
CA LEU A 332 26.67 13.64 -4.77
C LEU A 332 26.70 12.10 -4.91
N PRO A 333 27.26 11.56 -5.99
CA PRO A 333 27.20 10.13 -6.25
C PRO A 333 27.94 9.31 -5.16
N ALA A 334 27.29 8.23 -4.68
CA ALA A 334 27.83 7.17 -3.83
C ALA A 334 28.78 7.60 -2.68
N THR A 335 28.70 8.84 -2.23
CA THR A 335 29.44 9.37 -1.08
C THR A 335 28.63 9.19 0.21
N LEU A 336 29.31 9.18 1.36
CA LEU A 336 28.62 9.19 2.66
C LEU A 336 27.65 10.37 2.79
N VAL A 337 28.02 11.53 2.27
CA VAL A 337 27.19 12.75 2.28
C VAL A 337 25.97 12.55 1.37
N GLY A 338 26.14 12.03 0.15
CA GLY A 338 25.04 11.76 -0.79
C GLY A 338 24.05 10.73 -0.21
N THR A 339 24.57 9.68 0.41
CA THR A 339 23.74 8.67 1.10
C THR A 339 22.95 9.28 2.26
N ALA A 340 23.58 10.12 3.09
CA ALA A 340 22.91 10.77 4.20
C ALA A 340 21.82 11.75 3.71
N VAL A 341 22.09 12.53 2.65
CA VAL A 341 21.11 13.43 2.03
C VAL A 341 19.94 12.62 1.45
N ASN A 342 20.19 11.52 0.75
CA ASN A 342 19.13 10.62 0.29
C ASN A 342 18.32 10.06 1.47
N GLY A 343 18.95 9.71 2.58
CA GLY A 343 18.26 9.29 3.81
C GLY A 343 17.27 10.36 4.31
N VAL A 344 17.68 11.63 4.33
CA VAL A 344 16.80 12.76 4.69
C VAL A 344 15.67 12.91 3.68
N VAL A 345 15.93 12.83 2.37
CA VAL A 345 14.91 12.90 1.32
C VAL A 345 13.89 11.77 1.50
N PHE A 346 14.32 10.54 1.76
CA PHE A 346 13.42 9.40 2.02
C PHE A 346 12.59 9.59 3.30
N ALA A 347 13.17 10.13 4.37
CA ALA A 347 12.41 10.48 5.58
C ALA A 347 11.31 11.50 5.27
N LEU A 348 11.62 12.55 4.51
CA LEU A 348 10.67 13.58 4.09
C LEU A 348 9.59 13.02 3.14
N ILE A 349 9.96 12.11 2.23
CA ILE A 349 8.99 11.35 1.40
C ILE A 349 8.00 10.61 2.29
N GLY A 350 8.47 9.98 3.37
CA GLY A 350 7.63 9.31 4.35
C GLY A 350 6.69 10.28 5.08
N VAL A 351 7.21 11.42 5.56
CA VAL A 351 6.41 12.47 6.21
C VAL A 351 5.33 13.01 5.27
N ALA A 352 5.68 13.34 4.03
CA ALA A 352 4.72 13.79 3.02
C ALA A 352 3.64 12.74 2.75
N TRP A 353 4.03 11.45 2.75
CA TRP A 353 3.09 10.35 2.60
C TRP A 353 2.09 10.29 3.76
N ALA A 354 2.53 10.44 5.00
CA ALA A 354 1.64 10.45 6.16
C ALA A 354 0.57 11.54 6.03
N VAL A 355 0.95 12.75 5.61
CA VAL A 355 0.01 13.86 5.38
C VAL A 355 -0.98 13.51 4.27
N ILE A 356 -0.51 13.04 3.11
CA ILE A 356 -1.38 12.70 1.97
C ILE A 356 -2.35 11.58 2.36
N ALA A 357 -1.87 10.53 3.00
CA ALA A 357 -2.68 9.37 3.36
C ALA A 357 -3.78 9.70 4.38
N VAL A 358 -3.49 10.57 5.36
CA VAL A 358 -4.47 11.04 6.34
C VAL A 358 -5.53 11.91 5.69
N THR A 359 -5.10 12.87 4.87
CA THR A 359 -6.00 13.87 4.30
C THR A 359 -6.86 13.30 3.17
N ALA A 360 -6.35 12.35 2.39
CA ALA A 360 -7.08 11.81 1.24
C ALA A 360 -8.43 11.17 1.62
N ALA A 361 -8.46 10.34 2.67
CA ALA A 361 -9.71 9.77 3.15
C ALA A 361 -10.69 10.82 3.66
N SER A 362 -10.17 11.87 4.30
CA SER A 362 -10.97 13.01 4.79
C SER A 362 -11.57 13.79 3.63
N VAL A 363 -10.80 14.10 2.59
CA VAL A 363 -11.28 14.83 1.39
C VAL A 363 -12.35 14.02 0.68
N VAL A 364 -12.16 12.72 0.43
CA VAL A 364 -13.18 11.87 -0.20
C VAL A 364 -14.47 11.86 0.61
N THR A 365 -14.38 11.75 1.95
CA THR A 365 -15.58 11.72 2.80
C THR A 365 -16.31 13.06 2.89
N GLN A 366 -15.60 14.18 2.72
CA GLN A 366 -16.20 15.52 2.67
C GLN A 366 -16.89 15.78 1.33
N LEU A 367 -16.28 15.36 0.21
CA LEU A 367 -16.82 15.59 -1.13
C LEU A 367 -17.94 14.62 -1.51
N ALA A 368 -17.96 13.42 -0.92
CA ALA A 368 -18.95 12.40 -1.23
C ALA A 368 -20.26 12.61 -0.44
N PRO A 369 -21.43 12.56 -1.09
CA PRO A 369 -22.72 12.51 -0.41
C PRO A 369 -22.75 11.40 0.65
N PRO A 370 -23.45 11.59 1.78
CA PRO A 370 -23.49 10.62 2.88
C PRO A 370 -23.87 9.20 2.44
N ALA A 371 -24.77 9.09 1.47
CA ALA A 371 -25.27 7.79 0.97
C ALA A 371 -24.23 6.96 0.24
N ILE A 372 -23.19 7.59 -0.37
CA ILE A 372 -22.19 6.92 -1.21
C ILE A 372 -20.73 7.04 -0.69
N ARG A 373 -20.53 7.53 0.55
CA ARG A 373 -19.17 7.72 1.12
C ARG A 373 -18.32 6.45 1.12
N GLY A 374 -18.97 5.32 1.42
CA GLY A 374 -18.30 4.03 1.42
C GLY A 374 -17.80 3.64 0.03
N GLU A 375 -18.68 3.77 -0.95
CA GLU A 375 -18.37 3.48 -2.35
C GLU A 375 -17.27 4.41 -2.89
N ALA A 376 -17.34 5.71 -2.58
CA ALA A 376 -16.32 6.68 -2.97
C ALA A 376 -14.93 6.34 -2.40
N LEU A 377 -14.86 5.91 -1.14
CA LEU A 377 -13.60 5.45 -0.53
C LEU A 377 -13.09 4.14 -1.16
N GLY A 378 -14.00 3.23 -1.53
CA GLY A 378 -13.62 2.00 -2.26
C GLY A 378 -13.07 2.31 -3.64
N LEU A 379 -13.74 3.22 -4.37
CA LEU A 379 -13.29 3.67 -5.68
C LEU A 379 -11.94 4.41 -5.59
N TYR A 380 -11.76 5.27 -4.59
CA TYR A 380 -10.45 5.89 -4.30
C TYR A 380 -9.34 4.83 -4.19
N THR A 381 -9.57 3.77 -3.41
CA THR A 381 -8.58 2.70 -3.21
C THR A 381 -8.29 1.93 -4.51
N ALA A 382 -9.33 1.65 -5.31
CA ALA A 382 -9.17 0.97 -6.58
C ALA A 382 -8.40 1.82 -7.60
N ILE A 383 -8.82 3.08 -7.76
CA ILE A 383 -8.20 4.03 -8.69
C ILE A 383 -6.73 4.27 -8.32
N SER A 384 -6.44 4.50 -7.04
CA SER A 384 -5.06 4.75 -6.58
C SER A 384 -4.13 3.56 -6.86
N GLY A 385 -4.60 2.33 -6.63
CA GLY A 385 -3.83 1.12 -6.93
C GLY A 385 -3.57 0.94 -8.42
N LEU A 386 -4.62 1.04 -9.25
CA LEU A 386 -4.49 0.89 -10.70
C LEU A 386 -3.63 2.02 -11.32
N ALA A 387 -3.84 3.26 -10.90
CA ALA A 387 -3.06 4.40 -11.36
C ALA A 387 -1.57 4.25 -11.00
N SER A 388 -1.27 3.81 -9.78
CA SER A 388 0.11 3.50 -9.38
C SER A 388 0.71 2.38 -10.22
N GLY A 389 -0.05 1.32 -10.53
CA GLY A 389 0.39 0.23 -11.39
C GLY A 389 0.73 0.70 -12.81
N VAL A 390 -0.16 1.48 -13.43
CA VAL A 390 0.09 2.10 -14.75
C VAL A 390 1.31 3.02 -14.69
N GLY A 391 1.41 3.82 -13.63
CA GLY A 391 2.56 4.69 -13.39
C GLY A 391 3.86 3.91 -13.27
N SER A 392 3.88 2.76 -12.61
CA SER A 392 5.09 1.94 -12.47
C SER A 392 5.58 1.40 -13.81
N ILE A 393 4.67 0.98 -14.70
CA ILE A 393 5.02 0.56 -16.05
C ILE A 393 5.61 1.73 -16.85
N LEU A 394 4.95 2.90 -16.79
CA LEU A 394 5.42 4.12 -17.43
C LEU A 394 6.78 4.56 -16.87
N GLY A 395 6.97 4.47 -15.56
CA GLY A 395 8.23 4.80 -14.88
C GLY A 395 9.36 3.85 -15.27
N GLY A 396 9.07 2.56 -15.39
CA GLY A 396 10.01 1.57 -15.90
C GLY A 396 10.43 1.86 -17.34
N TRP A 397 9.48 2.25 -18.20
CA TRP A 397 9.75 2.64 -19.58
C TRP A 397 10.60 3.93 -19.65
N LEU A 398 10.23 5.00 -18.95
CA LEU A 398 10.97 6.26 -18.91
C LEU A 398 12.37 6.09 -18.29
N GLY A 399 12.48 5.32 -17.20
CA GLY A 399 13.75 5.03 -16.54
C GLY A 399 14.71 4.21 -17.40
N GLY A 400 14.22 3.52 -18.42
CA GLY A 400 15.04 2.85 -19.44
C GLY A 400 15.79 3.85 -20.34
N TYR A 401 15.30 5.09 -20.46
CA TYR A 401 15.99 6.18 -21.16
C TYR A 401 16.85 6.99 -20.20
N ASP A 402 16.22 7.52 -19.14
CA ASP A 402 16.89 8.38 -18.16
C ASP A 402 16.11 8.45 -16.85
N PHE A 403 16.77 8.30 -15.71
CA PHE A 403 16.11 8.35 -14.39
C PHE A 403 15.75 9.77 -13.94
N LEU A 404 16.53 10.78 -14.35
CA LEU A 404 16.20 12.18 -14.05
C LEU A 404 14.93 12.58 -14.78
N LEU A 405 14.78 12.15 -16.05
CA LEU A 405 13.54 12.30 -16.82
C LEU A 405 12.38 11.60 -16.14
N ALA A 406 12.54 10.33 -15.76
CA ALA A 406 11.46 9.55 -15.11
C ALA A 406 11.00 10.23 -13.81
N PHE A 407 11.93 10.60 -12.93
CA PHE A 407 11.59 11.21 -11.64
C PHE A 407 11.14 12.67 -11.79
N GLY A 408 11.60 13.36 -12.84
CA GLY A 408 11.08 14.67 -13.23
C GLY A 408 9.62 14.60 -13.68
N VAL A 409 9.28 13.64 -14.55
CA VAL A 409 7.89 13.37 -14.96
C VAL A 409 7.04 12.96 -13.76
N ALA A 410 7.56 12.13 -12.85
CA ALA A 410 6.89 11.78 -11.60
C ALA A 410 6.53 13.02 -10.77
N GLY A 411 7.50 13.92 -10.58
CA GLY A 411 7.30 15.18 -9.88
C GLY A 411 6.27 16.09 -10.58
N ALA A 412 6.35 16.21 -11.90
CA ALA A 412 5.42 17.01 -12.70
C ALA A 412 3.97 16.47 -12.62
N LEU A 413 3.77 15.17 -12.71
CA LEU A 413 2.44 14.55 -12.54
C LEU A 413 1.88 14.79 -11.14
N VAL A 414 2.70 14.67 -10.10
CA VAL A 414 2.28 14.98 -8.72
C VAL A 414 1.94 16.47 -8.57
N LEU A 415 2.69 17.37 -9.21
CA LEU A 415 2.40 18.80 -9.22
C LEU A 415 1.05 19.10 -9.90
N VAL A 416 0.79 18.50 -11.06
CA VAL A 416 -0.52 18.62 -11.74
C VAL A 416 -1.64 18.11 -10.83
N GLY A 417 -1.44 16.97 -10.18
CA GLY A 417 -2.39 16.45 -9.18
C GLY A 417 -2.62 17.43 -8.02
N ALA A 418 -1.57 18.06 -7.51
CA ALA A 418 -1.67 19.08 -6.46
C ALA A 418 -2.48 20.30 -6.91
N VAL A 419 -2.29 20.77 -8.14
CA VAL A 419 -3.05 21.89 -8.73
C VAL A 419 -4.53 21.52 -8.83
N LEU A 420 -4.87 20.31 -9.31
CA LEU A 420 -6.26 19.85 -9.39
C LEU A 420 -6.92 19.76 -8.00
N VAL A 421 -6.20 19.29 -6.98
CA VAL A 421 -6.71 19.30 -5.58
C VAL A 421 -6.90 20.72 -5.07
N ALA A 422 -6.00 21.66 -5.41
CA ALA A 422 -6.13 23.06 -5.05
C ALA A 422 -7.36 23.73 -5.70
N VAL A 423 -7.68 23.38 -6.95
CA VAL A 423 -8.92 23.84 -7.62
C VAL A 423 -10.15 23.34 -6.86
N VAL A 424 -10.19 22.06 -6.50
CA VAL A 424 -11.30 21.49 -5.70
C VAL A 424 -11.41 22.21 -4.35
N TRP A 425 -10.28 22.47 -3.68
CA TRP A 425 -10.27 23.19 -2.41
C TRP A 425 -10.86 24.58 -2.51
N ARG A 426 -10.47 25.38 -3.52
CA ARG A 426 -11.00 26.73 -3.74
C ARG A 426 -12.52 26.74 -4.00
N HIS A 427 -13.01 25.82 -4.82
CA HIS A 427 -14.46 25.70 -5.09
C HIS A 427 -15.25 25.36 -3.84
N SER A 428 -14.74 24.47 -2.99
CA SER A 428 -15.42 24.09 -1.74
C SER A 428 -15.46 25.24 -0.72
N SER A 429 -14.42 26.07 -0.63
CA SER A 429 -14.37 27.22 0.26
C SER A 429 -15.29 28.36 -0.18
N THR A 430 -15.48 28.57 -1.48
CA THR A 430 -16.37 29.62 -2.01
C THR A 430 -17.85 29.30 -1.75
N ILE A 431 -18.24 28.03 -1.75
CA ILE A 431 -19.62 27.60 -1.45
C ILE A 431 -19.95 27.80 0.03
N SER A 432 -19.00 27.57 0.94
CA SER A 432 -19.22 27.74 2.37
C SER A 432 -19.37 29.20 2.80
N VAL A 433 -18.69 30.14 2.14
CA VAL A 433 -18.80 31.59 2.41
C VAL A 433 -20.12 32.15 1.93
N ASN A 434 -20.71 31.66 0.81
CA ASN A 434 -21.97 32.12 0.28
C ASN A 434 -23.21 31.49 0.96
N SER A 435 -23.00 30.53 1.88
CA SER A 435 -24.11 29.88 2.62
C SER A 435 -24.28 30.37 4.04
N GLU A 436 -23.52 31.35 4.53
CA GLU A 436 -23.85 32.05 5.77
C GLU A 436 -25.01 33.00 5.50
N PRO A 437 -26.21 32.79 6.12
CA PRO A 437 -27.29 33.77 6.02
C PRO A 437 -26.81 35.06 6.66
N LEU A 438 -26.97 36.18 5.92
CA LEU A 438 -26.89 37.52 6.46
C LEU A 438 -27.93 37.62 7.58
N SER A 439 -27.54 37.27 8.82
CA SER A 439 -28.31 37.61 10.00
C SER A 439 -28.02 39.06 10.33
N ALA A 440 -28.87 39.91 9.82
CA ALA A 440 -29.05 41.25 10.33
C ALA A 440 -29.89 41.21 11.62
#